data_d8c9e0862c13c1bb39b0031468cbe533
#
_entry.id   d8c9e0862c13c1bb39b0031468cbe533
#
_cell.length_a   1.000
_cell.length_b   1.000
_cell.length_c   1.000
_cell.angle_alpha   90.00
_cell.angle_beta   90.00
_cell.angle_gamma   90.00
#
_symmetry.space_group_name_H-M   'P 1'
#
loop_
_entity.id
_entity.type
_entity.pdbx_description
1 polymer ?
#
loop_
_entity_poly.entity_id
_entity_poly.type
_entity_poly.pdbx_seq_one_letter_code
_entity_poly.pdbx_strand_id
1 'polypeptide(L)'
;IDTTFFYAFCPNYELQEGDEGYEEQVEQQDEENHAASAAAEETSGNGPKARYRNNVAAIRLVNFLDAHNITATEEQRATLSCYVGWGGLPQAFDAHNAAWAKEYEELKGLLSAEDYEQAKASTLSAFYTPQEVIAGMYDILQRFGVHGGNRILEPAMGTGNFFAYMPASIAEGAQRYGVELDRVTGRIAAKLYPNINVQIKGFEDTSFPDGMFDVVVGNVPFGGFGVFDSAYNRYNFRIHDYFLAKSIDKVRAGGIVAVITSKGTMDKQNECARRYVAERAE
;
A
#
# COMPACT_ATOMS: atom_id res chain seq x y z
N ILE A 1 27.99 -5.21 -3.57
CA ILE A 1 26.58 -4.80 -3.62
C ILE A 1 26.11 -4.72 -2.19
N ASP A 2 26.11 -3.50 -1.63
CA ASP A 2 25.68 -3.29 -0.24
C ASP A 2 24.20 -2.90 -0.26
N THR A 3 23.33 -3.87 0.00
CA THR A 3 21.91 -3.63 0.30
C THR A 3 21.57 -4.39 1.58
N THR A 4 21.28 -3.66 2.67
CA THR A 4 21.12 -4.24 4.00
C THR A 4 19.65 -4.62 4.26
N PHE A 5 19.42 -5.84 4.78
CA PHE A 5 18.10 -6.35 5.20
C PHE A 5 17.83 -6.13 6.68
N PHE A 6 16.65 -5.62 7.02
CA PHE A 6 16.13 -5.61 8.39
C PHE A 6 14.90 -6.48 8.51
N TYR A 7 14.93 -7.33 9.53
CA TYR A 7 13.83 -8.18 9.95
C TYR A 7 13.19 -7.61 11.21
N ALA A 8 11.90 -7.31 11.16
CA ALA A 8 11.10 -7.06 12.36
C ALA A 8 10.26 -8.32 12.63
N PHE A 9 10.57 -9.02 13.72
CA PHE A 9 9.91 -10.26 14.13
C PHE A 9 8.70 -9.93 15.01
N CYS A 10 7.54 -10.49 14.71
CA CYS A 10 6.35 -10.46 15.57
C CYS A 10 6.28 -11.78 16.36
N PRO A 11 6.32 -11.78 17.70
CA PRO A 11 6.65 -12.97 18.51
C PRO A 11 5.50 -13.95 18.80
N ASN A 12 4.31 -13.82 18.25
CA ASN A 12 3.17 -14.67 18.60
C ASN A 12 2.60 -15.42 17.40
N TYR A 13 3.25 -16.54 17.02
CA TYR A 13 2.64 -17.48 16.07
C TYR A 13 2.96 -18.93 16.45
N GLU A 14 1.91 -19.75 16.71
CA GLU A 14 2.01 -21.15 17.10
C GLU A 14 1.93 -22.13 15.91
N LEU A 15 1.34 -21.73 14.76
CA LEU A 15 1.28 -22.56 13.54
C LEU A 15 2.12 -21.98 12.40
N GLN A 16 2.69 -22.84 11.56
CA GLN A 16 3.48 -22.46 10.38
C GLN A 16 2.66 -22.61 9.09
N GLU A 17 2.98 -21.82 8.06
CA GLU A 17 2.35 -21.92 6.74
C GLU A 17 2.54 -23.35 6.18
N GLY A 18 1.42 -24.07 5.97
CA GLY A 18 1.39 -25.47 5.55
C GLY A 18 0.93 -26.44 6.64
N ASP A 19 0.77 -25.99 7.88
CA ASP A 19 0.14 -26.77 8.94
C ASP A 19 -1.39 -26.81 8.75
N GLU A 20 -2.00 -27.96 9.05
CA GLU A 20 -3.45 -28.13 8.96
C GLU A 20 -4.13 -27.18 9.96
N GLY A 21 -5.01 -26.26 9.48
CA GLY A 21 -5.65 -25.23 10.31
C GLY A 21 -4.96 -23.87 10.33
N TYR A 22 -3.83 -23.69 9.64
CA TYR A 22 -3.12 -22.42 9.57
C TYR A 22 -3.95 -21.31 8.93
N GLU A 23 -4.63 -21.61 7.82
CA GLU A 23 -5.48 -20.64 7.12
C GLU A 23 -6.71 -20.25 7.96
N GLU A 24 -7.33 -21.21 8.67
CA GLU A 24 -8.44 -20.92 9.59
C GLU A 24 -8.02 -20.05 10.79
N GLN A 25 -6.83 -20.25 11.34
CA GLN A 25 -6.34 -19.42 12.44
C GLN A 25 -5.99 -17.99 11.99
N VAL A 26 -5.44 -17.82 10.80
CA VAL A 26 -5.17 -16.50 10.23
C VAL A 26 -6.46 -15.75 9.98
N GLU A 27 -7.48 -16.40 9.41
CA GLU A 27 -8.79 -15.79 9.16
C GLU A 27 -9.49 -15.43 10.48
N GLN A 28 -9.48 -16.31 11.50
CA GLN A 28 -10.09 -16.02 12.80
C GLN A 28 -9.38 -14.89 13.57
N GLN A 29 -8.05 -14.83 13.52
CA GLN A 29 -7.28 -13.80 14.19
C GLN A 29 -7.43 -12.44 13.49
N ASP A 30 -7.57 -12.44 12.16
CA ASP A 30 -7.88 -11.24 11.40
C ASP A 30 -9.32 -10.77 11.67
N GLU A 31 -10.30 -11.66 11.80
CA GLU A 31 -11.67 -11.32 12.18
C GLU A 31 -11.75 -10.76 13.61
N GLU A 32 -11.04 -11.33 14.59
CA GLU A 32 -10.99 -10.83 15.97
C GLU A 32 -10.29 -9.46 16.08
N ASN A 33 -9.19 -9.26 15.37
CA ASN A 33 -8.51 -7.98 15.29
C ASN A 33 -9.36 -6.92 14.58
N HIS A 34 -10.11 -7.30 13.56
CA HIS A 34 -11.08 -6.43 12.88
C HIS A 34 -12.25 -6.05 13.79
N ALA A 35 -12.79 -6.99 14.55
CA ALA A 35 -13.89 -6.74 15.48
C ALA A 35 -13.45 -5.82 16.63
N ALA A 36 -12.26 -6.02 17.17
CA ALA A 36 -11.70 -5.17 18.23
C ALA A 36 -11.38 -3.75 17.72
N SER A 37 -10.85 -3.62 16.52
CA SER A 37 -10.59 -2.33 15.86
C SER A 37 -11.89 -1.58 15.55
N ALA A 38 -12.89 -2.26 14.99
CA ALA A 38 -14.20 -1.69 14.68
C ALA A 38 -14.93 -1.18 15.95
N ALA A 39 -14.87 -1.92 17.05
CA ALA A 39 -15.48 -1.52 18.32
C ALA A 39 -14.80 -0.29 18.95
N ALA A 40 -13.47 -0.17 18.81
CA ALA A 40 -12.74 1.01 19.26
C ALA A 40 -13.00 2.25 18.38
N GLU A 41 -13.21 2.07 17.07
CA GLU A 41 -13.52 3.14 16.12
C GLU A 41 -14.95 3.68 16.27
N GLU A 42 -15.93 2.87 16.64
CA GLU A 42 -17.30 3.31 16.88
C GLU A 42 -17.42 4.33 18.02
N THR A 43 -16.55 4.26 19.01
CA THR A 43 -16.52 5.20 20.14
C THR A 43 -15.81 6.51 19.86
N SER A 44 -15.02 6.60 18.75
CA SER A 44 -14.15 7.76 18.44
C SER A 44 -14.70 8.71 17.37
N GLY A 45 -15.89 8.49 16.81
CA GLY A 45 -16.41 9.25 15.66
C GLY A 45 -15.80 8.84 14.30
N ASN A 46 -14.93 7.83 14.29
CA ASN A 46 -14.29 7.24 13.11
C ASN A 46 -14.94 5.92 12.65
N GLY A 47 -16.17 5.67 13.05
CA GLY A 47 -16.89 4.45 12.71
C GLY A 47 -17.07 4.22 11.20
N PRO A 48 -17.48 3.00 10.79
CA PRO A 48 -17.56 2.61 9.36
C PRO A 48 -18.35 3.58 8.48
N LYS A 49 -19.46 4.13 8.99
CA LYS A 49 -20.26 5.14 8.26
C LYS A 49 -19.53 6.47 8.10
N ALA A 50 -18.68 6.86 9.04
CA ALA A 50 -17.87 8.09 8.93
C ALA A 50 -16.76 7.90 7.88
N ARG A 51 -16.06 6.77 7.90
CA ARG A 51 -15.06 6.40 6.90
C ARG A 51 -15.68 6.35 5.49
N TYR A 52 -16.85 5.77 5.35
CA TYR A 52 -17.60 5.78 4.09
C TYR A 52 -17.87 7.21 3.60
N ARG A 53 -18.42 8.07 4.45
CA ARG A 53 -18.72 9.48 4.08
C ARG A 53 -17.45 10.23 3.66
N ASN A 54 -16.35 10.04 4.36
CA ASN A 54 -15.06 10.63 4.02
C ASN A 54 -14.58 10.17 2.64
N ASN A 55 -14.68 8.86 2.35
CA ASN A 55 -14.31 8.30 1.05
C ASN A 55 -15.18 8.89 -0.07
N VAL A 56 -16.50 8.94 0.11
CA VAL A 56 -17.42 9.51 -0.89
C VAL A 56 -17.15 11.00 -1.12
N ALA A 57 -16.89 11.77 -0.06
CA ALA A 57 -16.55 13.18 -0.19
C ALA A 57 -15.26 13.39 -0.99
N ALA A 58 -14.22 12.60 -0.72
CA ALA A 58 -12.94 12.66 -1.44
C ALA A 58 -13.11 12.23 -2.91
N ILE A 59 -13.90 11.17 -3.19
CA ILE A 59 -14.17 10.72 -4.56
C ILE A 59 -14.92 11.78 -5.36
N ARG A 60 -15.96 12.39 -4.79
CA ARG A 60 -16.69 13.48 -5.45
C ARG A 60 -15.79 14.66 -5.75
N LEU A 61 -14.93 15.01 -4.79
CA LEU A 61 -13.99 16.11 -4.94
C LEU A 61 -12.94 15.82 -6.02
N VAL A 62 -12.32 14.63 -6.04
CA VAL A 62 -11.33 14.31 -7.07
C VAL A 62 -11.98 14.26 -8.46
N ASN A 63 -13.20 13.74 -8.59
CA ASN A 63 -13.95 13.77 -9.83
C ASN A 63 -14.21 15.21 -10.33
N PHE A 64 -14.58 16.11 -9.43
CA PHE A 64 -14.74 17.53 -9.74
C PHE A 64 -13.42 18.17 -10.20
N LEU A 65 -12.33 17.95 -9.45
CA LEU A 65 -11.02 18.52 -9.77
C LEU A 65 -10.49 18.05 -11.12
N ASP A 66 -10.71 16.79 -11.46
CA ASP A 66 -10.28 16.23 -12.74
C ASP A 66 -11.14 16.71 -13.90
N ALA A 67 -12.47 16.79 -13.73
CA ALA A 67 -13.38 17.27 -14.75
C ALA A 67 -13.07 18.72 -15.17
N HIS A 68 -12.55 19.54 -14.24
CA HIS A 68 -12.20 20.94 -14.48
C HIS A 68 -10.70 21.15 -14.73
N ASN A 69 -9.89 20.10 -14.67
CA ASN A 69 -8.43 20.14 -14.82
C ASN A 69 -7.76 21.18 -13.89
N ILE A 70 -8.16 21.18 -12.62
CA ILE A 70 -7.64 22.10 -11.59
C ILE A 70 -6.86 21.36 -10.51
N THR A 71 -5.92 22.08 -9.90
CA THR A 71 -5.18 21.62 -8.73
C THR A 71 -6.00 21.81 -7.47
N ALA A 72 -5.81 20.93 -6.49
CA ALA A 72 -6.48 21.04 -5.19
C ALA A 72 -5.91 22.23 -4.38
N THR A 73 -6.80 23.04 -3.77
CA THR A 73 -6.42 24.00 -2.74
C THR A 73 -6.01 23.29 -1.45
N GLU A 74 -5.48 24.01 -0.46
CA GLU A 74 -5.11 23.45 0.84
C GLU A 74 -6.33 22.85 1.57
N GLU A 75 -7.46 23.56 1.57
CA GLU A 75 -8.72 23.07 2.15
C GLU A 75 -9.23 21.81 1.42
N GLN A 76 -9.15 21.79 0.11
CA GLN A 76 -9.52 20.62 -0.68
C GLN A 76 -8.58 19.43 -0.42
N ARG A 77 -7.27 19.66 -0.26
CA ARG A 77 -6.33 18.61 0.15
C ARG A 77 -6.66 18.06 1.53
N ALA A 78 -7.10 18.89 2.49
CA ALA A 78 -7.58 18.41 3.78
C ALA A 78 -8.78 17.46 3.64
N THR A 79 -9.73 17.75 2.73
CA THR A 79 -10.84 16.83 2.42
C THR A 79 -10.33 15.53 1.76
N LEU A 80 -9.42 15.61 0.79
CA LEU A 80 -8.85 14.44 0.13
C LEU A 80 -8.05 13.56 1.09
N SER A 81 -7.37 14.15 2.07
CA SER A 81 -6.58 13.42 3.08
C SER A 81 -7.44 12.60 4.05
N CYS A 82 -8.75 12.86 4.11
CA CYS A 82 -9.70 12.04 4.87
C CYS A 82 -10.08 10.72 4.15
N TYR A 83 -9.63 10.50 2.92
CA TYR A 83 -9.83 9.23 2.22
C TYR A 83 -8.98 8.14 2.86
N VAL A 84 -9.65 7.08 3.29
CA VAL A 84 -9.01 5.94 3.98
C VAL A 84 -9.13 4.62 3.23
N GLY A 85 -9.58 4.66 1.98
CA GLY A 85 -9.80 3.44 1.18
C GLY A 85 -10.95 2.57 1.71
N TRP A 86 -11.03 1.37 1.21
CA TRP A 86 -12.17 0.47 1.46
C TRP A 86 -11.83 -0.69 2.40
N GLY A 87 -10.59 -0.79 2.89
CA GLY A 87 -10.19 -1.83 3.83
C GLY A 87 -11.09 -1.86 5.06
N GLY A 88 -11.64 -3.04 5.39
CA GLY A 88 -12.58 -3.21 6.50
C GLY A 88 -13.96 -2.55 6.30
N LEU A 89 -14.38 -2.26 5.05
CA LEU A 89 -15.71 -1.73 4.71
C LEU A 89 -16.48 -2.63 3.71
N PRO A 90 -16.45 -3.98 3.83
CA PRO A 90 -17.14 -4.86 2.88
C PRO A 90 -18.64 -4.64 2.85
N GLN A 91 -19.24 -4.18 3.96
CA GLN A 91 -20.68 -3.91 4.07
C GLN A 91 -21.17 -2.81 3.10
N ALA A 92 -20.31 -1.91 2.64
CA ALA A 92 -20.66 -0.90 1.65
C ALA A 92 -20.89 -1.49 0.24
N PHE A 93 -20.40 -2.71 0.01
CA PHE A 93 -20.47 -3.44 -1.26
C PHE A 93 -21.46 -4.63 -1.22
N ASP A 94 -22.17 -4.82 -0.09
CA ASP A 94 -23.14 -5.89 0.09
C ASP A 94 -24.55 -5.43 -0.23
N ALA A 95 -25.09 -5.90 -1.37
CA ALA A 95 -26.45 -5.61 -1.82
C ALA A 95 -27.56 -6.09 -0.87
N HIS A 96 -27.24 -7.05 0.02
CA HIS A 96 -28.22 -7.66 0.94
C HIS A 96 -28.18 -7.00 2.33
N ASN A 97 -27.27 -6.09 2.59
CA ASN A 97 -27.16 -5.40 3.86
C ASN A 97 -28.11 -4.21 3.93
N ALA A 98 -29.31 -4.43 4.52
CA ALA A 98 -30.34 -3.40 4.64
C ALA A 98 -29.86 -2.14 5.38
N ALA A 99 -28.92 -2.25 6.33
CA ALA A 99 -28.36 -1.11 7.07
C ALA A 99 -27.43 -0.21 6.21
N TRP A 100 -26.99 -0.72 5.05
CA TRP A 100 -26.11 -0.05 4.11
C TRP A 100 -26.72 0.15 2.72
N ALA A 101 -28.02 -0.12 2.54
CA ALA A 101 -28.67 -0.08 1.23
C ALA A 101 -28.53 1.29 0.51
N LYS A 102 -28.58 2.39 1.25
CA LYS A 102 -28.41 3.74 0.69
C LYS A 102 -26.99 3.97 0.20
N GLU A 103 -26.02 3.61 1.01
CA GLU A 103 -24.59 3.75 0.69
C GLU A 103 -24.17 2.84 -0.47
N TYR A 104 -24.73 1.63 -0.52
CA TYR A 104 -24.53 0.71 -1.63
C TYR A 104 -24.98 1.32 -2.97
N GLU A 105 -26.22 1.85 -3.05
CA GLU A 105 -26.75 2.48 -4.27
C GLU A 105 -26.01 3.77 -4.62
N GLU A 106 -25.65 4.58 -3.62
CA GLU A 106 -24.84 5.79 -3.82
C GLU A 106 -23.48 5.46 -4.43
N LEU A 107 -22.79 4.44 -3.90
CA LEU A 107 -21.46 4.03 -4.36
C LEU A 107 -21.49 3.49 -5.78
N LYS A 108 -22.50 2.68 -6.13
CA LYS A 108 -22.71 2.20 -7.50
C LYS A 108 -22.98 3.31 -8.50
N GLY A 109 -23.64 4.37 -8.08
CA GLY A 109 -23.85 5.55 -8.93
C GLY A 109 -22.65 6.48 -9.03
N LEU A 110 -21.73 6.42 -8.06
CA LEU A 110 -20.57 7.31 -7.97
C LEU A 110 -19.35 6.78 -8.73
N LEU A 111 -19.13 5.46 -8.71
CA LEU A 111 -17.98 4.80 -9.32
C LEU A 111 -18.34 4.23 -10.70
N SER A 112 -17.37 4.19 -11.60
CA SER A 112 -17.46 3.36 -12.79
C SER A 112 -17.55 1.88 -12.41
N ALA A 113 -18.03 1.02 -13.30
CA ALA A 113 -18.09 -0.42 -13.03
C ALA A 113 -16.71 -1.01 -12.71
N GLU A 114 -15.66 -0.53 -13.38
CA GLU A 114 -14.29 -0.95 -13.15
C GLU A 114 -13.77 -0.48 -11.78
N ASP A 115 -13.94 0.82 -11.46
CA ASP A 115 -13.52 1.38 -10.18
C ASP A 115 -14.30 0.75 -9.00
N TYR A 116 -15.58 0.40 -9.22
CA TYR A 116 -16.38 -0.30 -8.23
C TYR A 116 -15.86 -1.70 -7.92
N GLU A 117 -15.52 -2.50 -8.94
CA GLU A 117 -14.95 -3.84 -8.71
C GLU A 117 -13.56 -3.78 -8.08
N GLN A 118 -12.72 -2.81 -8.45
CA GLN A 118 -11.43 -2.58 -7.81
C GLN A 118 -11.61 -2.20 -6.32
N ALA A 119 -12.49 -1.26 -6.03
CA ALA A 119 -12.80 -0.84 -4.66
C ALA A 119 -13.33 -2.00 -3.81
N LYS A 120 -14.22 -2.83 -4.38
CA LYS A 120 -14.75 -4.02 -3.72
C LYS A 120 -13.66 -5.05 -3.43
N ALA A 121 -12.77 -5.31 -4.39
CA ALA A 121 -11.66 -6.24 -4.20
C ALA A 121 -10.69 -5.77 -3.11
N SER A 122 -10.50 -4.46 -2.95
CA SER A 122 -9.59 -3.87 -1.95
C SER A 122 -10.10 -3.93 -0.51
N THR A 123 -11.37 -4.30 -0.28
CA THR A 123 -11.97 -4.36 1.08
C THR A 123 -11.26 -5.31 2.02
N LEU A 124 -10.58 -6.34 1.49
CA LEU A 124 -9.86 -7.36 2.26
C LEU A 124 -8.36 -7.07 2.41
N SER A 125 -7.80 -6.15 1.64
CA SER A 125 -6.34 -6.01 1.54
C SER A 125 -5.81 -4.57 1.64
N ALA A 126 -6.67 -3.56 1.58
CA ALA A 126 -6.23 -2.16 1.61
C ALA A 126 -6.15 -1.64 3.05
N PHE A 127 -5.07 -1.96 3.74
CA PHE A 127 -4.78 -1.46 5.08
C PHE A 127 -3.64 -0.44 5.01
N TYR A 128 -3.85 0.71 5.62
CA TYR A 128 -2.83 1.75 5.70
C TYR A 128 -1.87 1.50 6.87
N THR A 129 -0.59 1.67 6.59
CA THR A 129 0.46 1.51 7.60
C THR A 129 0.35 2.61 8.67
N PRO A 130 0.34 2.26 9.96
CA PRO A 130 0.33 3.23 11.05
C PRO A 130 1.53 4.18 11.00
N GLN A 131 1.31 5.43 11.43
CA GLN A 131 2.34 6.47 11.41
C GLN A 131 3.59 6.08 12.20
N GLU A 132 3.43 5.41 13.34
CA GLU A 132 4.52 4.97 14.22
C GLU A 132 5.44 3.97 13.52
N VAL A 133 4.87 3.07 12.71
CA VAL A 133 5.64 2.11 11.91
C VAL A 133 6.43 2.82 10.82
N ILE A 134 5.79 3.77 10.12
CA ILE A 134 6.44 4.57 9.09
C ILE A 134 7.58 5.40 9.69
N ALA A 135 7.36 6.04 10.84
CA ALA A 135 8.37 6.81 11.55
C ALA A 135 9.56 5.93 11.93
N GLY A 136 9.32 4.75 12.50
CA GLY A 136 10.37 3.79 12.82
C GLY A 136 11.20 3.34 11.60
N MET A 137 10.54 3.13 10.46
CA MET A 137 11.25 2.80 9.22
C MET A 137 12.14 3.96 8.74
N TYR A 138 11.66 5.20 8.82
CA TYR A 138 12.48 6.36 8.47
C TYR A 138 13.65 6.59 9.45
N ASP A 139 13.46 6.34 10.74
CA ASP A 139 14.55 6.40 11.72
C ASP A 139 15.67 5.41 11.36
N ILE A 140 15.32 4.21 10.91
CA ILE A 140 16.27 3.21 10.44
C ILE A 140 16.97 3.72 9.17
N LEU A 141 16.23 4.21 8.19
CA LEU A 141 16.78 4.73 6.93
C LEU A 141 17.77 5.88 7.18
N GLN A 142 17.47 6.79 8.12
CA GLN A 142 18.39 7.87 8.50
C GLN A 142 19.70 7.35 9.11
N ARG A 143 19.63 6.29 9.94
CA ARG A 143 20.83 5.64 10.51
C ARG A 143 21.70 5.01 9.43
N PHE A 144 21.13 4.58 8.30
CA PHE A 144 21.85 4.12 7.11
C PHE A 144 22.29 5.24 6.18
N GLY A 145 22.17 6.51 6.62
CA GLY A 145 22.64 7.65 5.85
C GLY A 145 21.68 8.13 4.76
N VAL A 146 20.42 7.71 4.76
CA VAL A 146 19.41 8.28 3.85
C VAL A 146 19.12 9.71 4.27
N HIS A 147 19.24 10.62 3.32
CA HIS A 147 19.06 12.07 3.52
C HIS A 147 18.38 12.69 2.30
N GLY A 148 18.25 14.00 2.25
CA GLY A 148 17.68 14.74 1.13
C GLY A 148 18.43 14.52 -0.20
N GLY A 149 17.76 14.82 -1.31
CA GLY A 149 18.29 14.69 -2.65
C GLY A 149 18.19 13.30 -3.30
N ASN A 150 17.73 12.29 -2.54
CA ASN A 150 17.58 10.92 -3.03
C ASN A 150 16.37 10.76 -3.97
N ARG A 151 16.46 9.78 -4.88
CA ARG A 151 15.31 9.28 -5.63
C ARG A 151 14.66 8.14 -4.86
N ILE A 152 13.40 8.35 -4.46
CA ILE A 152 12.67 7.46 -3.56
C ILE A 152 11.44 6.92 -4.29
N LEU A 153 11.28 5.59 -4.28
CA LEU A 153 10.11 4.91 -4.84
C LEU A 153 9.25 4.28 -3.74
N GLU A 154 7.94 4.48 -3.81
CA GLU A 154 6.92 3.72 -3.10
C GLU A 154 6.12 2.91 -4.13
N PRO A 155 6.31 1.57 -4.23
CA PRO A 155 5.78 0.77 -5.33
C PRO A 155 4.30 0.38 -5.20
N ALA A 156 3.68 0.62 -4.03
CA ALA A 156 2.25 0.45 -3.76
C ALA A 156 1.84 1.55 -2.76
N MET A 157 1.72 2.79 -3.26
CA MET A 157 1.72 3.96 -2.39
C MET A 157 0.40 4.22 -1.67
N GLY A 158 -0.70 3.62 -2.10
CA GLY A 158 -2.01 4.00 -1.59
C GLY A 158 -2.25 5.49 -1.71
N THR A 159 -2.68 6.12 -0.63
CA THR A 159 -2.81 7.59 -0.54
C THR A 159 -1.48 8.31 -0.28
N GLY A 160 -0.35 7.61 -0.19
CA GLY A 160 0.97 8.20 -0.03
C GLY A 160 1.37 8.49 1.43
N ASN A 161 0.96 7.65 2.38
CA ASN A 161 1.28 7.84 3.79
C ASN A 161 2.80 7.86 4.06
N PHE A 162 3.58 7.05 3.35
CA PHE A 162 5.04 7.10 3.48
C PHE A 162 5.60 8.46 3.07
N PHE A 163 5.03 9.10 2.07
CA PHE A 163 5.43 10.46 1.69
C PHE A 163 4.88 11.53 2.63
N ALA A 164 3.68 11.33 3.20
CA ALA A 164 3.08 12.24 4.17
C ALA A 164 3.90 12.33 5.46
N TYR A 165 4.40 11.20 5.95
CA TYR A 165 5.17 11.09 7.20
C TYR A 165 6.68 11.06 6.99
N MET A 166 7.15 11.38 5.77
CA MET A 166 8.58 11.47 5.47
C MET A 166 9.22 12.63 6.25
N PRO A 167 10.30 12.39 7.02
CA PRO A 167 11.02 13.45 7.70
C PRO A 167 11.54 14.52 6.74
N ALA A 168 11.50 15.79 7.16
CA ALA A 168 11.95 16.92 6.34
C ALA A 168 13.42 16.74 5.85
N SER A 169 14.28 16.16 6.69
CA SER A 169 15.68 15.86 6.36
C SER A 169 15.86 14.88 5.19
N ILE A 170 14.88 14.02 4.93
CA ILE A 170 14.84 13.11 3.77
C ILE A 170 14.07 13.74 2.61
N ALA A 171 12.98 14.46 2.92
CA ALA A 171 12.10 15.05 1.90
C ALA A 171 12.76 16.20 1.13
N GLU A 172 13.72 16.91 1.74
CA GLU A 172 14.40 18.07 1.14
C GLU A 172 15.16 17.65 -0.12
N GLY A 173 14.78 18.23 -1.26
CA GLY A 173 15.40 17.91 -2.56
C GLY A 173 15.14 16.49 -3.09
N ALA A 174 14.38 15.66 -2.38
CA ALA A 174 14.10 14.29 -2.81
C ALA A 174 13.18 14.28 -4.04
N GLN A 175 13.52 13.43 -5.00
CA GLN A 175 12.65 13.08 -6.12
C GLN A 175 11.80 11.87 -5.73
N ARG A 176 10.50 12.06 -5.61
CA ARG A 176 9.57 11.05 -5.09
C ARG A 176 8.73 10.46 -6.21
N TYR A 177 8.66 9.15 -6.24
CA TYR A 177 7.92 8.36 -7.23
C TYR A 177 6.99 7.41 -6.50
N GLY A 178 5.71 7.40 -6.88
CA GLY A 178 4.71 6.50 -6.34
C GLY A 178 4.04 5.70 -7.44
N VAL A 179 3.72 4.45 -7.17
CA VAL A 179 2.91 3.60 -8.05
C VAL A 179 1.67 3.18 -7.28
N GLU A 180 0.49 3.30 -7.90
CA GLU A 180 -0.78 2.88 -7.31
C GLU A 180 -1.66 2.23 -8.37
N LEU A 181 -2.12 1.03 -8.08
CA LEU A 181 -2.96 0.25 -8.98
C LEU A 181 -4.40 0.79 -9.01
N ASP A 182 -4.95 1.11 -7.82
CA ASP A 182 -6.31 1.62 -7.70
C ASP A 182 -6.41 3.03 -8.26
N ARG A 183 -7.25 3.18 -9.30
CA ARG A 183 -7.37 4.45 -10.05
C ARG A 183 -7.88 5.60 -9.18
N VAL A 184 -8.85 5.33 -8.30
CA VAL A 184 -9.44 6.35 -7.44
C VAL A 184 -8.40 6.81 -6.42
N THR A 185 -7.76 5.88 -5.74
CA THR A 185 -6.70 6.15 -4.75
C THR A 185 -5.53 6.90 -5.38
N GLY A 186 -5.06 6.45 -6.55
CA GLY A 186 -3.95 7.10 -7.26
C GLY A 186 -4.27 8.53 -7.73
N ARG A 187 -5.51 8.79 -8.19
CA ARG A 187 -5.97 10.14 -8.54
C ARG A 187 -6.00 11.06 -7.30
N ILE A 188 -6.50 10.55 -6.17
CA ILE A 188 -6.48 11.28 -4.90
C ILE A 188 -5.05 11.59 -4.49
N ALA A 189 -4.16 10.60 -4.52
CA ALA A 189 -2.74 10.80 -4.20
C ALA A 189 -2.06 11.83 -5.09
N ALA A 190 -2.33 11.82 -6.40
CA ALA A 190 -1.80 12.82 -7.33
C ALA A 190 -2.26 14.24 -7.02
N LYS A 191 -3.50 14.43 -6.52
CA LYS A 191 -3.99 15.75 -6.09
C LYS A 191 -3.46 16.17 -4.72
N LEU A 192 -3.20 15.21 -3.82
CA LEU A 192 -2.58 15.47 -2.53
C LEU A 192 -1.12 15.91 -2.68
N TYR A 193 -0.39 15.29 -3.60
CA TYR A 193 1.05 15.47 -3.76
C TYR A 193 1.44 15.87 -5.19
N PRO A 194 1.18 17.10 -5.62
CA PRO A 194 1.43 17.53 -7.01
C PRO A 194 2.92 17.50 -7.41
N ASN A 195 3.81 17.41 -6.42
CA ASN A 195 5.27 17.34 -6.62
C ASN A 195 5.83 15.91 -6.60
N ILE A 196 4.96 14.88 -6.59
CA ILE A 196 5.34 13.48 -6.65
C ILE A 196 5.00 12.94 -8.05
N ASN A 197 5.89 12.14 -8.61
CA ASN A 197 5.60 11.42 -9.85
C ASN A 197 4.74 10.20 -9.53
N VAL A 198 3.42 10.35 -9.62
CA VAL A 198 2.46 9.27 -9.38
C VAL A 198 2.16 8.55 -10.69
N GLN A 199 2.40 7.24 -10.74
CA GLN A 199 1.97 6.36 -11.84
C GLN A 199 0.77 5.52 -11.39
N ILE A 200 -0.38 5.71 -12.06
CA ILE A 200 -1.63 5.00 -11.75
C ILE A 200 -1.70 3.77 -12.66
N LYS A 201 -1.11 2.68 -12.20
CA LYS A 201 -1.00 1.38 -12.90
C LYS A 201 -0.43 0.32 -11.96
N GLY A 202 -0.45 -0.94 -12.39
CA GLY A 202 0.27 -1.99 -11.69
C GLY A 202 1.80 -1.77 -11.70
N PHE A 203 2.48 -2.23 -10.67
CA PHE A 203 3.95 -2.14 -10.63
C PHE A 203 4.58 -2.94 -11.77
N GLU A 204 3.94 -4.01 -12.22
CA GLU A 204 4.31 -4.82 -13.39
C GLU A 204 4.35 -4.01 -14.70
N ASP A 205 3.48 -3.02 -14.83
CA ASP A 205 3.37 -2.17 -16.03
C ASP A 205 4.30 -0.95 -15.99
N THR A 206 5.13 -0.82 -14.95
CA THR A 206 6.09 0.26 -14.87
C THR A 206 7.35 -0.04 -15.68
N SER A 207 7.92 1.01 -16.31
CA SER A 207 9.15 0.94 -17.12
C SER A 207 10.32 1.65 -16.48
N PHE A 208 10.42 1.68 -15.15
CA PHE A 208 11.57 2.25 -14.46
C PHE A 208 12.85 1.48 -14.82
N PRO A 209 13.95 2.17 -15.17
CA PRO A 209 15.25 1.53 -15.37
C PRO A 209 15.72 0.82 -14.09
N ASP A 210 16.51 -0.26 -14.26
CA ASP A 210 17.20 -0.89 -13.15
C ASP A 210 18.22 0.08 -12.54
N GLY A 211 18.37 0.05 -11.22
CA GLY A 211 19.27 0.94 -10.50
C GLY A 211 18.87 2.42 -10.51
N MET A 212 17.62 2.75 -10.83
CA MET A 212 17.15 4.13 -10.89
C MET A 212 17.07 4.80 -9.53
N PHE A 213 16.68 4.07 -8.49
CA PHE A 213 16.33 4.63 -7.19
C PHE A 213 17.45 4.47 -6.16
N ASP A 214 17.54 5.42 -5.25
CA ASP A 214 18.42 5.35 -4.09
C ASP A 214 17.76 4.56 -2.96
N VAL A 215 16.43 4.71 -2.84
CA VAL A 215 15.61 4.06 -1.79
C VAL A 215 14.31 3.57 -2.40
N VAL A 216 13.91 2.35 -2.03
CA VAL A 216 12.54 1.85 -2.19
C VAL A 216 11.97 1.63 -0.80
N VAL A 217 10.82 2.25 -0.50
CA VAL A 217 10.16 2.20 0.80
C VAL A 217 8.66 1.98 0.62
N GLY A 218 8.01 1.21 1.50
CA GLY A 218 6.56 1.05 1.44
C GLY A 218 6.06 -0.21 2.13
N ASN A 219 4.75 -0.40 2.06
CA ASN A 219 4.07 -1.62 2.44
C ASN A 219 3.57 -2.30 1.16
N VAL A 220 4.17 -3.44 0.80
CA VAL A 220 3.82 -4.12 -0.45
C VAL A 220 2.55 -4.97 -0.28
N PRO A 221 1.77 -5.22 -1.35
CA PRO A 221 0.57 -6.05 -1.25
C PRO A 221 0.94 -7.50 -0.89
N PHE A 222 0.06 -8.16 -0.12
CA PHE A 222 0.18 -9.55 0.29
C PHE A 222 -0.86 -10.40 -0.43
N GLY A 223 -0.55 -11.69 -0.62
CA GLY A 223 -1.52 -12.62 -1.18
C GLY A 223 -0.89 -13.88 -1.77
N GLY A 224 -1.72 -14.91 -1.97
CA GLY A 224 -1.33 -16.18 -2.57
C GLY A 224 -1.28 -16.18 -4.10
N PHE A 225 -1.52 -15.03 -4.74
CA PHE A 225 -1.52 -14.85 -6.20
C PHE A 225 -0.23 -14.17 -6.68
N GLY A 226 0.02 -14.24 -7.98
CA GLY A 226 1.11 -13.53 -8.65
C GLY A 226 0.58 -12.56 -9.70
N VAL A 227 1.47 -11.73 -10.24
CA VAL A 227 1.20 -10.84 -11.38
C VAL A 227 2.00 -11.28 -12.59
N PHE A 228 1.53 -10.91 -13.78
CA PHE A 228 2.24 -11.20 -15.02
C PHE A 228 3.23 -10.09 -15.32
N ASP A 229 4.53 -10.39 -15.20
CA ASP A 229 5.63 -9.54 -15.65
C ASP A 229 6.66 -10.43 -16.36
N SER A 230 6.90 -10.18 -17.65
CA SER A 230 7.74 -11.04 -18.49
C SER A 230 9.16 -11.22 -17.95
N ALA A 231 9.69 -10.26 -17.22
CA ALA A 231 11.02 -10.33 -16.62
C ALA A 231 11.08 -11.31 -15.43
N TYR A 232 9.95 -11.50 -14.73
CA TYR A 232 9.88 -12.25 -13.47
C TYR A 232 9.06 -13.54 -13.55
N ASN A 233 8.28 -13.79 -14.60
CA ASN A 233 7.38 -14.95 -14.74
C ASN A 233 8.06 -16.30 -14.50
N ARG A 234 9.34 -16.42 -14.89
CA ARG A 234 10.12 -17.66 -14.72
C ARG A 234 10.31 -18.07 -13.24
N TYR A 235 10.17 -17.14 -12.31
CA TYR A 235 10.36 -17.38 -10.87
C TYR A 235 9.07 -17.78 -10.17
N ASN A 236 7.90 -17.56 -10.79
CA ASN A 236 6.58 -17.84 -10.23
C ASN A 236 6.42 -17.26 -8.82
N PHE A 237 6.80 -16.00 -8.67
CA PHE A 237 6.70 -15.27 -7.40
C PHE A 237 5.25 -15.05 -6.99
N ARG A 238 4.95 -15.17 -5.69
CA ARG A 238 3.75 -14.56 -5.12
C ARG A 238 3.88 -13.03 -5.16
N ILE A 239 2.76 -12.31 -5.04
CA ILE A 239 2.72 -10.85 -5.19
C ILE A 239 3.76 -10.13 -4.32
N HIS A 240 3.87 -10.47 -3.03
CA HIS A 240 4.84 -9.86 -2.12
C HIS A 240 6.30 -10.16 -2.48
N ASP A 241 6.60 -11.37 -2.94
CA ASP A 241 7.94 -11.74 -3.42
C ASP A 241 8.32 -11.01 -4.70
N TYR A 242 7.34 -10.86 -5.60
CA TYR A 242 7.51 -10.11 -6.84
C TYR A 242 7.83 -8.64 -6.57
N PHE A 243 7.06 -7.99 -5.67
CA PHE A 243 7.31 -6.60 -5.30
C PHE A 243 8.71 -6.42 -4.71
N LEU A 244 9.14 -7.34 -3.82
CA LEU A 244 10.48 -7.31 -3.25
C LEU A 244 11.56 -7.49 -4.33
N ALA A 245 11.43 -8.51 -5.19
CA ALA A 245 12.38 -8.80 -6.24
C ALA A 245 12.55 -7.62 -7.21
N LYS A 246 11.43 -7.07 -7.70
CA LYS A 246 11.46 -5.92 -8.61
C LYS A 246 12.00 -4.67 -7.92
N SER A 247 11.69 -4.44 -6.64
CA SER A 247 12.23 -3.31 -5.87
C SER A 247 13.76 -3.39 -5.76
N ILE A 248 14.31 -4.58 -5.54
CA ILE A 248 15.77 -4.80 -5.51
C ILE A 248 16.41 -4.45 -6.86
N ASP A 249 15.82 -4.86 -7.98
CA ASP A 249 16.37 -4.52 -9.30
C ASP A 249 16.27 -3.02 -9.61
N LYS A 250 15.24 -2.33 -9.08
CA LYS A 250 15.04 -0.91 -9.32
C LYS A 250 15.90 -0.02 -8.43
N VAL A 251 16.43 -0.53 -7.32
CA VAL A 251 17.37 0.20 -6.48
C VAL A 251 18.79 0.07 -7.03
N ARG A 252 19.59 1.16 -6.94
CA ARG A 252 20.99 1.13 -7.37
C ARG A 252 21.86 0.33 -6.41
N ALA A 253 23.07 -0.04 -6.85
CA ALA A 253 24.09 -0.58 -5.95
C ALA A 253 24.37 0.42 -4.80
N GLY A 254 24.42 -0.08 -3.56
CA GLY A 254 24.54 0.73 -2.35
C GLY A 254 23.28 1.52 -1.99
N GLY A 255 22.16 1.29 -2.65
CA GLY A 255 20.86 1.81 -2.26
C GLY A 255 20.14 0.90 -1.28
N ILE A 256 18.96 1.29 -0.81
CA ILE A 256 18.24 0.57 0.26
C ILE A 256 16.82 0.23 -0.18
N VAL A 257 16.39 -1.02 0.10
CA VAL A 257 15.00 -1.46 0.02
C VAL A 257 14.50 -1.68 1.45
N ALA A 258 13.51 -0.91 1.87
CA ALA A 258 12.87 -1.00 3.18
C ALA A 258 11.35 -1.19 3.00
N VAL A 259 10.88 -2.42 3.00
CA VAL A 259 9.47 -2.73 2.74
C VAL A 259 8.89 -3.63 3.83
N ILE A 260 7.61 -3.37 4.14
CA ILE A 260 6.80 -4.29 4.92
C ILE A 260 6.30 -5.37 3.97
N THR A 261 6.57 -6.63 4.31
CA THR A 261 6.21 -7.79 3.50
C THR A 261 5.70 -8.94 4.37
N SER A 262 5.18 -10.00 3.74
CA SER A 262 4.76 -11.21 4.45
C SER A 262 5.95 -11.95 5.06
N LYS A 263 5.77 -12.50 6.26
CA LYS A 263 6.75 -13.44 6.85
C LYS A 263 7.07 -14.60 5.91
N GLY A 264 6.09 -15.07 5.13
CA GLY A 264 6.24 -16.13 4.13
C GLY A 264 7.30 -15.85 3.06
N THR A 265 7.72 -14.59 2.85
CA THR A 265 8.85 -14.27 1.96
C THR A 265 10.13 -14.94 2.44
N MET A 266 10.37 -15.00 3.75
CA MET A 266 11.61 -15.51 4.33
C MET A 266 11.46 -16.93 4.91
N ASP A 267 10.28 -17.32 5.38
CA ASP A 267 10.07 -18.56 6.17
C ASP A 267 9.53 -19.74 5.37
N LYS A 268 8.95 -19.52 4.17
CA LYS A 268 8.37 -20.61 3.37
C LYS A 268 9.43 -21.61 2.87
N GLN A 269 9.01 -22.86 2.63
CA GLN A 269 9.89 -23.92 2.09
C GLN A 269 10.47 -23.57 0.72
N ASN A 270 9.69 -22.92 -0.16
CA ASN A 270 10.18 -22.47 -1.47
C ASN A 270 11.20 -21.35 -1.29
N GLU A 271 12.46 -21.64 -1.59
CA GLU A 271 13.59 -20.72 -1.42
C GLU A 271 13.81 -19.74 -2.59
N CYS A 272 12.97 -19.79 -3.63
CA CYS A 272 13.20 -19.02 -4.87
C CYS A 272 13.35 -17.52 -4.61
N ALA A 273 12.46 -16.93 -3.79
CA ALA A 273 12.53 -15.52 -3.43
C ALA A 273 13.77 -15.21 -2.59
N ARG A 274 14.07 -16.03 -1.55
CA ARG A 274 15.27 -15.85 -0.72
C ARG A 274 16.56 -15.93 -1.52
N ARG A 275 16.64 -16.90 -2.45
CA ARG A 275 17.80 -17.03 -3.35
C ARG A 275 17.94 -15.80 -4.23
N TYR A 276 16.83 -15.32 -4.82
CA TYR A 276 16.84 -14.12 -5.65
C TYR A 276 17.39 -12.91 -4.88
N VAL A 277 16.94 -12.73 -3.65
CA VAL A 277 17.36 -11.69 -2.73
C VAL A 277 18.85 -11.85 -2.40
N ALA A 278 19.29 -13.04 -1.92
CA ALA A 278 20.66 -13.29 -1.50
C ALA A 278 21.72 -13.14 -2.62
N GLU A 279 21.30 -13.29 -3.89
CA GLU A 279 22.17 -13.05 -5.04
C GLU A 279 22.39 -11.58 -5.37
N ARG A 280 21.56 -10.67 -4.82
CA ARG A 280 21.47 -9.23 -5.21
C ARG A 280 21.57 -8.26 -4.06
N ALA A 281 21.38 -8.70 -2.83
CA ALA A 281 21.34 -7.85 -1.65
C ALA A 281 22.09 -8.49 -0.48
N GLU A 282 22.57 -7.67 0.45
CA GLU A 282 23.23 -8.07 1.70
C GLU A 282 22.31 -7.86 2.90
#